data_97711c515a78002087376da4db08b0a5
#
_entry.id   97711c515a78002087376da4db08b0a5
#
_cell.length_a   1.000
_cell.length_b   1.000
_cell.length_c   1.000
_cell.angle_alpha   90.00
_cell.angle_beta   90.00
_cell.angle_gamma   90.00
#
_symmetry.space_group_name_H-M   'P 1'
#
loop_
_entity.id
_entity.type
_entity.pdbx_description
1 polymer ?
#
loop_
_entity_poly.entity_id
_entity_poly.type
_entity_poly.pdbx_seq_one_letter_code
_entity_poly.pdbx_strand_id
1 'polypeptide(L)'
;MAFWNLGTLKLEQFRPGIMSKAQIGGNLIMVCMQIDQGKEDTGHEHPFDQCGIVLEGNIEMFVDQERRILNANECYFIPAGQRHGWKTF
;
A
#
# COMPACT_ATOMS: atom_id res chain seq x y z
N MET A 1 2.71 16.21 -9.42
CA MET A 1 2.80 15.47 -10.68
C MET A 1 1.50 14.71 -10.91
N ALA A 2 0.88 14.82 -12.09
CA ALA A 2 -0.44 14.22 -12.30
C ALA A 2 -0.39 12.80 -12.86
N PHE A 3 0.74 12.39 -13.43
CA PHE A 3 0.82 11.10 -14.12
C PHE A 3 2.07 10.36 -13.71
N TRP A 4 1.95 9.03 -13.52
CA TRP A 4 3.06 8.14 -13.25
C TRP A 4 3.12 7.04 -14.29
N ASN A 5 4.33 6.68 -14.70
CA ASN A 5 4.60 5.47 -15.46
C ASN A 5 5.35 4.52 -14.54
N LEU A 6 4.72 3.42 -14.14
CA LEU A 6 5.33 2.51 -13.18
C LEU A 6 6.61 1.86 -13.70
N GLY A 7 6.75 1.74 -15.02
CA GLY A 7 7.97 1.18 -15.62
C GLY A 7 9.20 2.08 -15.48
N THR A 8 9.00 3.37 -15.26
CA THR A 8 10.09 4.34 -15.11
C THR A 8 10.08 5.09 -13.79
N LEU A 9 9.07 4.85 -12.96
CA LEU A 9 8.93 5.52 -11.68
C LEU A 9 10.10 5.14 -10.76
N LYS A 10 10.74 6.15 -10.18
CA LYS A 10 11.82 5.92 -9.21
C LYS A 10 11.24 5.92 -7.81
N LEU A 11 11.30 4.77 -7.17
CA LEU A 11 10.89 4.64 -5.78
C LEU A 11 12.03 5.06 -4.87
N GLU A 12 11.68 5.56 -3.69
CA GLU A 12 12.65 5.96 -2.67
C GLU A 12 12.50 5.05 -1.47
N GLN A 13 13.58 4.86 -0.71
CA GLN A 13 13.50 4.06 0.50
C GLN A 13 12.60 4.75 1.53
N PHE A 14 11.54 4.08 1.93
CA PHE A 14 10.68 4.49 3.02
C PHE A 14 11.26 4.04 4.37
N ARG A 15 11.67 2.77 4.42
CA ARG A 15 12.45 2.17 5.51
C ARG A 15 13.10 0.91 4.95
N PRO A 16 14.05 0.26 5.67
CA PRO A 16 14.74 -0.90 5.12
C PRO A 16 13.79 -1.98 4.59
N GLY A 17 13.98 -2.35 3.33
CA GLY A 17 13.15 -3.35 2.64
C GLY A 17 11.86 -2.82 2.04
N ILE A 18 11.58 -1.53 2.16
CA ILE A 18 10.37 -0.93 1.63
C ILE A 18 10.71 0.30 0.82
N MET A 19 10.42 0.24 -0.48
CA MET A 19 10.59 1.35 -1.40
C MET A 19 9.20 1.90 -1.74
N SER A 20 9.06 3.21 -1.83
CA SER A 20 7.76 3.79 -2.13
C SER A 20 7.86 5.13 -2.83
N LYS A 21 6.77 5.50 -3.47
CA LYS A 21 6.51 6.85 -3.96
C LYS A 21 5.04 7.14 -3.65
N ALA A 22 4.77 8.26 -3.02
CA ALA A 22 3.42 8.62 -2.63
C ALA A 22 3.05 10.01 -3.11
N GLN A 23 1.78 10.20 -3.43
CA GLN A 23 1.21 11.50 -3.74
C GLN A 23 -0.10 11.61 -2.99
N ILE A 24 -0.20 12.63 -2.14
CA ILE A 24 -1.34 12.81 -1.24
C ILE A 24 -2.16 13.99 -1.73
N GLY A 25 -3.45 13.73 -1.99
CA GLY A 25 -4.44 14.76 -2.27
C GLY A 25 -5.20 15.14 -1.00
N GLY A 26 -6.27 15.91 -1.16
CA GLY A 26 -7.11 16.30 -0.03
C GLY A 26 -7.87 15.12 0.58
N ASN A 27 -8.27 14.16 -0.24
CA ASN A 27 -9.13 13.05 0.18
C ASN A 27 -8.61 11.67 -0.22
N LEU A 28 -7.47 11.61 -0.90
CA LEU A 28 -6.97 10.36 -1.47
C LEU A 28 -5.45 10.35 -1.47
N ILE A 29 -4.88 9.20 -1.18
CA ILE A 29 -3.46 8.94 -1.39
C ILE A 29 -3.28 7.93 -2.52
N MET A 30 -2.35 8.23 -3.42
CA MET A 30 -1.86 7.29 -4.42
C MET A 30 -0.44 6.90 -4.05
N VAL A 31 -0.17 5.62 -3.93
CA VAL A 31 1.16 5.15 -3.53
C VAL A 31 1.55 3.93 -4.35
N CYS A 32 2.80 3.89 -4.80
CA CYS A 32 3.41 2.70 -5.37
C CYS A 32 4.45 2.19 -4.38
N MET A 33 4.37 0.91 -4.03
CA MET A 33 5.28 0.30 -3.05
C MET A 33 5.90 -0.96 -3.60
N GLN A 34 7.13 -1.18 -3.21
CA GLN A 34 7.84 -2.44 -3.42
C GLN A 34 8.35 -2.89 -2.05
N ILE A 35 7.90 -4.06 -1.62
CA ILE A 35 8.11 -4.53 -0.25
C ILE A 35 8.82 -5.87 -0.31
N ASP A 36 9.96 -5.97 0.40
CA ASP A 36 10.69 -7.22 0.53
C ASP A 36 9.90 -8.22 1.37
N GLN A 37 10.32 -9.48 1.31
CA GLN A 37 9.77 -10.55 2.15
C GLN A 37 9.99 -10.25 3.63
N GLY A 38 9.06 -10.71 4.46
CA GLY A 38 9.22 -10.68 5.91
C GLY A 38 9.10 -9.30 6.54
N LYS A 39 8.43 -8.37 5.87
CA LYS A 39 8.17 -7.04 6.40
C LYS A 39 6.75 -6.93 6.92
N GLU A 40 6.54 -5.98 7.82
CA GLU A 40 5.25 -5.83 8.46
C GLU A 40 4.97 -4.36 8.80
N ASP A 41 3.74 -3.95 8.59
CA ASP A 41 3.18 -2.74 9.16
C ASP A 41 2.07 -3.18 10.12
N THR A 42 2.27 -2.93 11.40
CA THR A 42 1.35 -3.43 12.44
C THR A 42 0.09 -2.61 12.58
N GLY A 43 -0.01 -1.52 11.87
CA GLY A 43 -1.22 -0.74 11.77
C GLY A 43 -0.99 0.76 11.90
N HIS A 44 -1.73 1.49 11.10
CA HIS A 44 -1.79 2.94 11.13
C HIS A 44 -3.12 3.38 10.53
N GLU A 45 -3.40 4.66 10.62
CA GLU A 45 -4.59 5.25 10.01
C GLU A 45 -4.27 6.64 9.50
N HIS A 46 -5.04 7.11 8.54
CA HIS A 46 -4.86 8.44 7.98
C HIS A 46 -6.23 9.00 7.54
N PRO A 47 -6.36 10.33 7.44
CA PRO A 47 -7.64 10.99 7.19
C PRO A 47 -8.03 11.07 5.71
N PHE A 48 -7.53 10.17 4.88
CA PHE A 48 -7.86 10.11 3.46
C PHE A 48 -8.06 8.66 3.04
N ASP A 49 -8.79 8.46 1.95
CA ASP A 49 -9.01 7.13 1.39
C ASP A 49 -7.75 6.61 0.71
N GLN A 50 -7.63 5.31 0.66
CA GLN A 50 -6.57 4.62 -0.09
C GLN A 50 -7.16 3.40 -0.78
N CYS A 51 -6.83 3.20 -2.04
CA CYS A 51 -7.22 1.99 -2.74
C CYS A 51 -6.06 1.54 -3.63
N GLY A 52 -6.07 0.27 -4.00
CA GLY A 52 -4.99 -0.23 -4.82
C GLY A 52 -5.19 -1.65 -5.30
N ILE A 53 -4.17 -2.12 -5.98
CA ILE A 53 -4.12 -3.45 -6.56
C ILE A 53 -2.74 -4.04 -6.30
N VAL A 54 -2.69 -5.34 -6.01
CA VAL A 54 -1.43 -6.07 -5.94
C VAL A 54 -1.00 -6.40 -7.37
N LEU A 55 0.17 -5.95 -7.77
CA LEU A 55 0.70 -6.19 -9.12
C LEU A 55 1.46 -7.50 -9.21
N GLU A 56 2.26 -7.82 -8.21
CA GLU A 56 3.08 -9.03 -8.17
C GLU A 56 3.14 -9.59 -6.74
N GLY A 57 3.19 -10.92 -6.64
CA GLY A 57 3.33 -11.59 -5.36
C GLY A 57 2.06 -11.62 -4.55
N ASN A 58 2.22 -11.66 -3.24
CA ASN A 58 1.08 -11.66 -2.32
C ASN A 58 1.42 -10.89 -1.06
N ILE A 59 0.37 -10.48 -0.35
CA ILE A 59 0.48 -9.69 0.86
C ILE A 59 -0.75 -9.99 1.73
N GLU A 60 -0.55 -10.13 3.03
CA GLU A 60 -1.67 -10.17 3.95
C GLU A 60 -2.00 -8.74 4.36
N MET A 61 -3.25 -8.33 4.22
CA MET A 61 -3.70 -7.01 4.64
C MET A 61 -4.83 -7.14 5.64
N PHE A 62 -4.88 -6.19 6.57
CA PHE A 62 -6.08 -6.01 7.39
C PHE A 62 -6.57 -4.56 7.23
N VAL A 63 -7.88 -4.42 7.21
CA VAL A 63 -8.57 -3.13 7.22
C VAL A 63 -9.63 -3.25 8.30
N ASP A 64 -9.44 -2.55 9.40
CA ASP A 64 -10.24 -2.66 10.61
C ASP A 64 -10.24 -4.13 11.08
N GLN A 65 -11.37 -4.83 11.02
CA GLN A 65 -11.46 -6.23 11.45
C GLN A 65 -11.40 -7.22 10.29
N GLU A 66 -11.37 -6.76 9.06
CA GLU A 66 -11.21 -7.63 7.91
C GLU A 66 -9.72 -7.92 7.68
N ARG A 67 -9.43 -9.19 7.44
CA ARG A 67 -8.06 -9.65 7.16
C ARG A 67 -8.09 -10.63 6.01
N ARG A 68 -7.19 -10.44 5.04
CA ARG A 68 -7.15 -11.30 3.86
C ARG A 68 -5.77 -11.31 3.26
N ILE A 69 -5.40 -12.46 2.67
CA ILE A 69 -4.23 -12.55 1.80
C ILE A 69 -4.68 -12.17 0.39
N LEU A 70 -4.01 -11.16 -0.18
CA LEU A 70 -4.26 -10.70 -1.53
C LEU A 70 -3.15 -11.22 -2.45
N ASN A 71 -3.56 -11.74 -3.59
CA ASN A 71 -2.66 -12.18 -4.65
C ASN A 71 -2.66 -11.15 -5.79
N ALA A 72 -1.80 -11.36 -6.79
CA ALA A 72 -1.73 -10.47 -7.95
C ALA A 72 -3.12 -10.29 -8.57
N ASN A 73 -3.42 -9.07 -8.97
CA ASN A 73 -4.68 -8.63 -9.57
C ASN A 73 -5.86 -8.54 -8.60
N GLU A 74 -5.62 -8.73 -7.31
CA GLU A 74 -6.64 -8.47 -6.30
C GLU A 74 -6.48 -7.08 -5.73
N CYS A 75 -7.59 -6.45 -5.38
CA CYS A 75 -7.67 -5.05 -5.00
C CYS A 75 -8.09 -4.89 -3.55
N TYR A 76 -7.77 -3.71 -3.00
CA TYR A 76 -8.20 -3.33 -1.66
C TYR A 76 -8.73 -1.91 -1.66
N PHE A 77 -9.58 -1.61 -0.68
CA PHE A 77 -10.07 -0.26 -0.43
C PHE A 77 -10.01 0.00 1.08
N ILE A 78 -9.39 1.11 1.44
CA ILE A 78 -9.21 1.53 2.83
C ILE A 78 -9.91 2.86 3.01
N PRO A 79 -11.08 2.89 3.66
CA PRO A 79 -11.75 4.15 3.97
C PRO A 79 -10.92 5.02 4.91
N ALA A 80 -11.09 6.32 4.78
CA ALA A 80 -10.44 7.30 5.66
C ALA A 80 -10.71 6.96 7.12
N GLY A 81 -9.68 7.04 7.94
CA GLY A 81 -9.79 6.84 9.39
C GLY A 81 -9.79 5.40 9.85
N GLN A 82 -9.88 4.42 8.95
CA GLN A 82 -9.84 3.02 9.35
C GLN A 82 -8.41 2.55 9.54
N ARG A 83 -8.18 1.82 10.64
CA ARG A 83 -6.88 1.25 10.94
C ARG A 83 -6.58 0.11 9.97
N HIS A 84 -5.38 0.12 9.42
CA HIS A 84 -4.97 -0.89 8.44
C HIS A 84 -3.48 -1.14 8.53
N GLY A 85 -3.08 -2.28 7.99
CA GLY A 85 -1.68 -2.67 7.92
C GLY A 85 -1.51 -3.88 7.01
N TRP A 86 -0.29 -4.38 6.95
CA TRP A 86 0.03 -5.46 6.02
C TRP A 86 1.26 -6.24 6.50
N LYS A 87 1.42 -7.42 5.90
CA LYS A 87 2.54 -8.32 6.19
C LYS A 87 2.93 -9.08 4.93
N THR A 88 4.22 -9.13 4.65
CA THR A 88 4.79 -9.97 3.58
C THR A 88 5.48 -11.19 4.16
N PHE A 89 5.56 -12.24 3.37
CA PHE A 89 6.08 -13.55 3.81
C PHE A 89 7.39 -13.92 3.14
#